data_032fbb904d44cb74b65e054411ac6171
#
_entry.id   032fbb904d44cb74b65e054411ac6171
#
_cell.length_a   1.000
_cell.length_b   1.000
_cell.length_c   1.000
_cell.angle_alpha   90.00
_cell.angle_beta   90.00
_cell.angle_gamma   90.00
#
_symmetry.space_group_name_H-M   'P 1'
#
loop_
_entity.id
_entity.type
_entity.pdbx_description
1 polymer ?
#
loop_
_entity_poly.entity_id
_entity_poly.type
_entity_poly.pdbx_seq_one_letter_code
_entity_poly.pdbx_strand_id
1 'polypeptide(L)'
;NPYVASSTWLDKSSVDYNFRLGLGGSLWRSRFDYRVYAGGSVRDNHLFWTTYRSLSDDPAFSEVFQGVLVPVMARQTVTSFNGEIEFRPVSALKFDLDVHGYLYNDETDLKNGAPSFAGNVGVAYEGRKVSFGVKALMQGVRRWTVIDLSATTDASEPVCGPSFEAPFGVDLRVNFDWKVSGRVTLFAEGRNLVNRRLYEYPWYPELGANFTVGVKANF
;
A
#
# COMPACT_ATOMS: atom_id res chain seq x y z
N ASN A 1 -7.70 15.17 25.80
CA ASN A 1 -7.49 15.21 24.36
C ASN A 1 -8.86 15.12 23.68
N PRO A 2 -9.44 16.22 23.17
CA PRO A 2 -10.81 16.25 22.64
C PRO A 2 -10.99 15.42 21.36
N TYR A 3 -9.95 14.81 20.86
CA TYR A 3 -9.92 14.07 19.58
C TYR A 3 -9.93 12.55 19.76
N VAL A 4 -10.10 12.05 20.96
CA VAL A 4 -10.37 10.62 21.15
C VAL A 4 -11.85 10.44 20.85
N ALA A 5 -12.14 9.73 19.76
CA ALA A 5 -13.46 9.20 19.50
C ALA A 5 -14.01 8.56 20.79
N SER A 6 -15.27 8.78 21.10
CA SER A 6 -15.84 8.22 22.31
C SER A 6 -15.54 6.73 22.34
N SER A 7 -15.16 6.21 23.49
CA SER A 7 -14.80 4.79 23.70
C SER A 7 -15.86 3.81 23.17
N THR A 8 -17.11 4.24 23.06
CA THR A 8 -18.23 3.48 22.51
C THR A 8 -18.05 3.04 21.05
N TRP A 9 -17.18 3.68 20.28
CA TRP A 9 -16.90 3.29 18.90
C TRP A 9 -15.94 2.10 18.80
N LEU A 10 -15.16 1.87 19.82
CA LEU A 10 -14.14 0.82 19.87
C LEU A 10 -14.59 -0.41 20.68
N ASP A 11 -15.81 -0.40 21.24
CA ASP A 11 -16.32 -1.48 22.08
C ASP A 11 -16.75 -2.73 21.31
N LYS A 12 -16.77 -2.68 19.96
CA LYS A 12 -17.16 -3.82 19.14
C LYS A 12 -15.93 -4.57 18.64
N SER A 13 -15.91 -5.87 18.86
CA SER A 13 -14.88 -6.72 18.26
C SER A 13 -15.03 -6.79 16.76
N SER A 14 -13.91 -6.66 16.03
CA SER A 14 -13.87 -6.93 14.59
C SER A 14 -13.87 -8.44 14.37
N VAL A 15 -14.66 -8.90 13.41
CA VAL A 15 -14.70 -10.30 12.98
C VAL A 15 -14.42 -10.36 11.47
N ASP A 16 -13.40 -11.10 11.10
CA ASP A 16 -12.99 -11.26 9.71
C ASP A 16 -13.22 -12.69 9.23
N TYR A 17 -14.03 -12.84 8.19
CA TYR A 17 -14.21 -14.10 7.47
C TYR A 17 -13.44 -14.04 6.17
N ASN A 18 -12.47 -14.94 5.98
CA ASN A 18 -11.62 -14.96 4.80
C ASN A 18 -11.71 -16.29 4.09
N PHE A 19 -11.80 -16.24 2.76
CA PHE A 19 -11.68 -17.43 1.91
C PHE A 19 -10.74 -17.13 0.75
N ARG A 20 -10.04 -18.16 0.29
CA ARG A 20 -9.13 -18.07 -0.86
C ARG A 20 -9.13 -19.38 -1.62
N LEU A 21 -9.20 -19.28 -2.93
CA LEU A 21 -9.04 -20.40 -3.85
C LEU A 21 -7.97 -20.03 -4.87
N GLY A 22 -7.06 -20.94 -5.15
CA GLY A 22 -6.00 -20.66 -6.09
C GLY A 22 -5.38 -21.91 -6.68
N LEU A 23 -4.61 -21.69 -7.70
CA LEU A 23 -3.77 -22.68 -8.34
C LEU A 23 -2.39 -22.10 -8.59
N GLY A 24 -1.41 -22.97 -8.60
CA GLY A 24 -0.04 -22.59 -8.90
C GLY A 24 0.75 -23.80 -9.35
N GLY A 25 1.86 -23.54 -9.94
CA GLY A 25 2.73 -24.58 -10.44
C GLY A 25 4.08 -24.08 -10.87
N SER A 26 4.92 -25.04 -11.22
CA SER A 26 6.28 -24.82 -11.67
C SER A 26 6.48 -25.52 -13.00
N LEU A 27 7.01 -24.80 -13.98
CA LEU A 27 7.28 -25.29 -15.33
C LEU A 27 8.78 -25.19 -15.64
N TRP A 28 9.23 -25.90 -16.68
CA TRP A 28 10.61 -25.85 -17.19
C TRP A 28 11.67 -26.07 -16.11
N ARG A 29 11.51 -27.12 -15.29
CA ARG A 29 12.43 -27.48 -14.22
C ARG A 29 12.58 -26.35 -13.18
N SER A 30 11.46 -25.78 -12.74
CA SER A 30 11.38 -24.69 -11.77
C SER A 30 12.05 -23.38 -12.24
N ARG A 31 12.05 -23.14 -13.55
CA ARG A 31 12.46 -21.84 -14.09
C ARG A 31 11.33 -20.87 -14.26
N PHE A 32 10.10 -21.35 -14.27
CA PHE A 32 8.89 -20.56 -14.38
C PHE A 32 7.91 -21.02 -13.31
N ASP A 33 7.75 -20.21 -12.30
CA ASP A 33 6.80 -20.42 -11.22
C ASP A 33 5.64 -19.45 -11.35
N TYR A 34 4.43 -19.93 -11.17
CA TYR A 34 3.24 -19.09 -11.21
C TYR A 34 2.27 -19.46 -10.10
N ARG A 35 1.53 -18.45 -9.63
CA ARG A 35 0.42 -18.58 -8.70
C ARG A 35 -0.69 -17.63 -9.10
N VAL A 36 -1.91 -18.12 -9.15
CA VAL A 36 -3.10 -17.30 -9.39
C VAL A 36 -4.12 -17.69 -8.34
N TYR A 37 -4.68 -16.72 -7.69
CA TYR A 37 -5.72 -16.95 -6.69
C TYR A 37 -6.75 -15.84 -6.67
N ALA A 38 -7.99 -16.24 -6.38
CA ALA A 38 -9.09 -15.34 -6.08
C ALA A 38 -9.56 -15.59 -4.64
N GLY A 39 -10.04 -14.57 -4.00
CA GLY A 39 -10.52 -14.69 -2.64
C GLY A 39 -11.44 -13.56 -2.27
N GLY A 40 -11.94 -13.65 -1.07
CA GLY A 40 -12.75 -12.58 -0.51
C GLY A 40 -12.66 -12.57 1.00
N SER A 41 -13.00 -11.44 1.56
CA SER A 41 -13.17 -11.26 2.99
C SER A 41 -14.41 -10.46 3.29
N VAL A 42 -15.11 -10.84 4.34
CA VAL A 42 -16.17 -10.05 4.95
C VAL A 42 -15.67 -9.66 6.32
N ARG A 43 -15.63 -8.37 6.59
CA ARG A 43 -15.11 -7.79 7.83
C ARG A 43 -16.23 -7.03 8.51
N ASP A 44 -16.75 -7.58 9.58
CA ASP A 44 -17.73 -6.89 10.41
C ASP A 44 -17.02 -6.01 11.44
N ASN A 45 -17.52 -4.80 11.66
CA ASN A 45 -16.93 -3.80 12.55
C ASN A 45 -15.45 -3.50 12.20
N HIS A 46 -15.12 -3.45 10.91
CA HIS A 46 -13.78 -3.11 10.46
C HIS A 46 -13.48 -1.65 10.80
N LEU A 47 -12.31 -1.44 11.41
CA LEU A 47 -11.84 -0.11 11.78
C LEU A 47 -11.23 0.57 10.57
N PHE A 48 -11.87 1.65 10.12
CA PHE A 48 -11.33 2.54 9.11
C PHE A 48 -10.72 3.76 9.78
N TRP A 49 -9.56 4.15 9.27
CA TRP A 49 -8.99 5.46 9.57
C TRP A 49 -9.31 6.38 8.40
N THR A 50 -10.08 7.40 8.66
CA THR A 50 -10.44 8.42 7.69
C THR A 50 -10.06 9.80 8.19
N THR A 51 -10.13 10.78 7.32
CA THR A 51 -9.79 12.16 7.66
C THR A 51 -11.08 12.97 7.87
N TYR A 52 -11.01 14.00 8.67
CA TYR A 52 -12.13 14.92 8.85
C TYR A 52 -11.75 16.35 8.44
N ARG A 53 -12.76 17.11 8.04
CA ARG A 53 -12.65 18.54 7.80
C ARG A 53 -12.85 19.26 9.13
N SER A 54 -12.12 20.35 9.34
CA SER A 54 -12.28 21.18 10.54
C SER A 54 -13.70 21.75 10.65
N LEU A 55 -14.20 21.83 11.88
CA LEU A 55 -15.45 22.49 12.24
C LEU A 55 -15.39 24.02 12.09
N SER A 56 -14.23 24.60 11.90
CA SER A 56 -14.03 26.05 11.84
C SER A 56 -14.22 26.55 10.41
N ASP A 57 -15.03 27.55 10.23
CA ASP A 57 -15.11 28.31 8.97
C ASP A 57 -13.86 29.18 8.74
N ASP A 58 -12.95 29.23 9.71
CA ASP A 58 -11.66 29.90 9.59
C ASP A 58 -10.73 29.08 8.66
N PRO A 59 -10.33 29.60 7.50
CA PRO A 59 -9.45 28.90 6.54
C PRO A 59 -8.11 28.50 7.17
N ALA A 60 -7.58 29.25 8.11
CA ALA A 60 -6.32 28.94 8.79
C ALA A 60 -6.43 27.68 9.64
N PHE A 61 -7.58 27.43 10.27
CA PHE A 61 -7.83 26.20 11.03
C PHE A 61 -8.15 25.01 10.14
N SER A 62 -8.83 25.21 9.00
CA SER A 62 -9.15 24.12 8.08
C SER A 62 -7.91 23.49 7.47
N GLU A 63 -6.87 24.26 7.19
CA GLU A 63 -5.61 23.73 6.66
C GLU A 63 -4.81 22.93 7.71
N VAL A 64 -4.82 23.36 8.96
CA VAL A 64 -4.08 22.70 10.04
C VAL A 64 -4.66 21.35 10.44
N PHE A 65 -5.97 21.14 10.29
CA PHE A 65 -6.65 19.92 10.72
C PHE A 65 -6.98 18.95 9.61
N GLN A 66 -6.68 19.24 8.36
CA GLN A 66 -6.95 18.37 7.21
C GLN A 66 -6.25 16.99 7.27
N GLY A 67 -5.24 16.83 8.10
CA GLY A 67 -4.50 15.58 8.26
C GLY A 67 -4.88 14.74 9.48
N VAL A 68 -5.90 15.13 10.26
CA VAL A 68 -6.28 14.35 11.44
C VAL A 68 -7.07 13.11 11.04
N LEU A 69 -6.63 11.95 11.51
CA LEU A 69 -7.28 10.67 11.28
C LEU A 69 -8.32 10.39 12.37
N VAL A 70 -9.49 9.97 11.95
CA VAL A 70 -10.62 9.60 12.82
C VAL A 70 -10.95 8.13 12.62
N PRO A 71 -11.09 7.32 13.67
CA PRO A 71 -11.51 5.94 13.56
C PRO A 71 -13.03 5.86 13.31
N VAL A 72 -13.42 5.00 12.37
CA VAL A 72 -14.83 4.67 12.08
C VAL A 72 -14.94 3.18 11.92
N MET A 73 -15.99 2.57 12.49
CA MET A 73 -16.29 1.16 12.30
C MET A 73 -17.41 0.97 11.28
N ALA A 74 -17.16 0.10 10.31
CA ALA A 74 -18.14 -0.25 9.29
C ALA A 74 -17.91 -1.68 8.78
N ARG A 75 -18.92 -2.27 8.15
CA ARG A 75 -18.74 -3.54 7.44
C ARG A 75 -18.10 -3.30 6.10
N GLN A 76 -17.13 -4.14 5.77
CA GLN A 76 -16.45 -4.14 4.49
C GLN A 76 -16.44 -5.53 3.87
N THR A 77 -16.77 -5.61 2.59
CA THR A 77 -16.57 -6.81 1.79
C THR A 77 -15.48 -6.53 0.75
N VAL A 78 -14.49 -7.40 0.68
CA VAL A 78 -13.40 -7.29 -0.28
C VAL A 78 -13.34 -8.54 -1.13
N THR A 79 -13.37 -8.39 -2.44
CA THR A 79 -13.03 -9.46 -3.39
C THR A 79 -11.65 -9.17 -3.96
N SER A 80 -10.77 -10.16 -3.99
CA SER A 80 -9.39 -10.02 -4.46
C SER A 80 -9.04 -11.02 -5.55
N PHE A 81 -8.24 -10.56 -6.50
CA PHE A 81 -7.64 -11.36 -7.57
C PHE A 81 -6.14 -11.09 -7.56
N ASN A 82 -5.35 -12.16 -7.56
CA ASN A 82 -3.91 -12.04 -7.41
C ASN A 82 -3.21 -12.97 -8.40
N GLY A 83 -2.12 -12.47 -8.97
CA GLY A 83 -1.27 -13.23 -9.88
C GLY A 83 0.19 -12.95 -9.57
N GLU A 84 0.97 -14.01 -9.39
CA GLU A 84 2.41 -13.97 -9.16
C GLU A 84 3.11 -14.80 -10.23
N ILE A 85 4.15 -14.25 -10.83
CA ILE A 85 5.01 -14.95 -11.80
C ILE A 85 6.46 -14.69 -11.42
N GLU A 86 7.23 -15.75 -11.34
CA GLU A 86 8.68 -15.70 -11.27
C GLU A 86 9.27 -16.50 -12.45
N PHE A 87 10.17 -15.87 -13.20
CA PHE A 87 10.86 -16.50 -14.31
C PHE A 87 12.37 -16.35 -14.18
N ARG A 88 13.07 -17.49 -14.21
CA ARG A 88 14.53 -17.59 -14.12
C ARG A 88 15.08 -18.28 -15.36
N PRO A 89 15.31 -17.59 -16.48
CA PRO A 89 15.88 -18.19 -17.68
C PRO A 89 17.25 -18.82 -17.43
N VAL A 90 18.03 -18.19 -16.58
CA VAL A 90 19.32 -18.69 -16.06
C VAL A 90 19.40 -18.42 -14.55
N SER A 91 20.25 -19.14 -13.84
CA SER A 91 20.34 -19.04 -12.38
C SER A 91 20.67 -17.64 -11.86
N ALA A 92 21.35 -16.83 -12.65
CA ALA A 92 21.75 -15.49 -12.28
C ALA A 92 20.71 -14.39 -12.63
N LEU A 93 19.70 -14.70 -13.44
CA LEU A 93 18.72 -13.72 -13.91
C LEU A 93 17.31 -14.11 -13.49
N LYS A 94 16.63 -13.18 -12.83
CA LYS A 94 15.27 -13.33 -12.32
C LYS A 94 14.39 -12.20 -12.84
N PHE A 95 13.20 -12.57 -13.30
CA PHE A 95 12.09 -11.67 -13.58
C PHE A 95 10.97 -11.98 -12.60
N ASP A 96 10.37 -10.98 -12.00
CA ASP A 96 9.21 -11.10 -11.15
C ASP A 96 8.09 -10.17 -11.59
N LEU A 97 6.88 -10.70 -11.54
CA LEU A 97 5.63 -9.95 -11.72
C LEU A 97 4.68 -10.35 -10.62
N ASP A 98 4.10 -9.37 -9.98
CA ASP A 98 3.11 -9.55 -8.95
C ASP A 98 2.00 -8.52 -9.14
N VAL A 99 0.74 -8.99 -9.20
CA VAL A 99 -0.42 -8.16 -9.50
C VAL A 99 -1.55 -8.49 -8.54
N HIS A 100 -2.12 -7.48 -7.91
CA HIS A 100 -3.25 -7.56 -7.01
C HIS A 100 -4.36 -6.64 -7.47
N GLY A 101 -5.55 -7.18 -7.67
CA GLY A 101 -6.78 -6.43 -7.90
C GLY A 101 -7.72 -6.58 -6.72
N TYR A 102 -8.40 -5.51 -6.33
CA TYR A 102 -9.34 -5.50 -5.22
C TYR A 102 -10.63 -4.78 -5.60
N LEU A 103 -11.75 -5.42 -5.30
CA LEU A 103 -13.08 -4.83 -5.38
C LEU A 103 -13.59 -4.67 -3.94
N TYR A 104 -13.86 -3.44 -3.55
CA TYR A 104 -14.38 -3.10 -2.24
C TYR A 104 -15.87 -2.79 -2.34
N ASN A 105 -16.66 -3.44 -1.49
CA ASN A 105 -18.05 -3.11 -1.28
C ASN A 105 -18.24 -2.81 0.21
N ASP A 106 -18.41 -1.54 0.51
CA ASP A 106 -18.55 -1.02 1.84
C ASP A 106 -20.03 -0.66 2.05
N GLU A 107 -20.59 -0.96 3.22
CA GLU A 107 -21.97 -0.55 3.58
C GLU A 107 -22.10 0.97 3.67
N THR A 108 -20.99 1.63 3.90
CA THR A 108 -20.86 3.09 3.86
C THR A 108 -19.98 3.47 2.68
N ASP A 109 -20.20 4.62 2.08
CA ASP A 109 -19.34 5.16 1.02
C ASP A 109 -17.94 5.57 1.53
N LEU A 110 -17.57 5.09 2.73
CA LEU A 110 -16.28 5.37 3.35
C LEU A 110 -15.14 4.70 2.59
N LYS A 111 -14.21 5.49 2.11
CA LYS A 111 -12.98 5.05 1.46
C LYS A 111 -11.80 5.28 2.39
N ASN A 112 -10.99 4.26 2.59
CA ASN A 112 -9.88 4.26 3.55
C ASN A 112 -8.50 4.31 2.88
N GLY A 113 -8.43 4.71 1.63
CA GLY A 113 -7.19 4.78 0.87
C GLY A 113 -6.65 3.43 0.38
N ALA A 114 -7.41 2.36 0.50
CA ALA A 114 -7.02 1.07 -0.08
C ALA A 114 -7.06 1.15 -1.61
N PRO A 115 -5.99 0.78 -2.32
CA PRO A 115 -5.96 0.84 -3.77
C PRO A 115 -6.80 -0.29 -4.36
N SER A 116 -7.50 -0.02 -5.47
CA SER A 116 -8.19 -1.07 -6.24
C SER A 116 -7.22 -1.98 -7.01
N PHE A 117 -5.97 -1.54 -7.16
CA PHE A 117 -4.91 -2.25 -7.86
C PHE A 117 -3.58 -1.98 -7.16
N ALA A 118 -2.75 -3.01 -7.03
CA ALA A 118 -1.35 -2.90 -6.66
C ALA A 118 -0.56 -3.95 -7.44
N GLY A 119 0.72 -3.71 -7.64
CA GLY A 119 1.55 -4.69 -8.30
C GLY A 119 3.00 -4.27 -8.37
N ASN A 120 3.81 -5.19 -8.81
CA ASN A 120 5.20 -4.89 -9.09
C ASN A 120 5.69 -5.70 -10.31
N VAL A 121 6.63 -5.15 -11.01
CA VAL A 121 7.41 -5.83 -12.02
C VAL A 121 8.88 -5.57 -11.76
N GLY A 122 9.68 -6.62 -11.80
CA GLY A 122 11.08 -6.54 -11.47
C GLY A 122 11.97 -7.39 -12.36
N VAL A 123 13.23 -6.99 -12.43
CA VAL A 123 14.33 -7.79 -12.97
C VAL A 123 15.52 -7.69 -12.01
N ALA A 124 16.12 -8.82 -11.71
CA ALA A 124 17.29 -8.88 -10.86
C ALA A 124 18.36 -9.80 -11.50
N TYR A 125 19.60 -9.37 -11.38
CA TYR A 125 20.77 -10.14 -11.70
C TYR A 125 21.56 -10.43 -10.42
N GLU A 126 21.81 -11.70 -10.16
CA GLU A 126 22.53 -12.19 -8.99
C GLU A 126 23.83 -12.91 -9.40
N GLY A 127 24.88 -12.11 -9.60
CA GLY A 127 26.22 -12.64 -9.90
C GLY A 127 27.05 -12.90 -8.65
N ARG A 128 28.19 -13.56 -8.83
CA ARG A 128 29.09 -13.88 -7.69
C ARG A 128 29.66 -12.64 -7.01
N LYS A 129 30.02 -11.62 -7.77
CA LYS A 129 30.63 -10.38 -7.26
C LYS A 129 29.71 -9.17 -7.33
N VAL A 130 28.79 -9.18 -8.29
CA VAL A 130 27.89 -8.05 -8.55
C VAL A 130 26.48 -8.56 -8.59
N SER A 131 25.57 -7.86 -7.93
CA SER A 131 24.14 -8.04 -8.04
C SER A 131 23.50 -6.68 -8.34
N PHE A 132 22.49 -6.66 -9.17
CA PHE A 132 21.68 -5.46 -9.39
C PHE A 132 20.23 -5.85 -9.61
N GLY A 133 19.34 -4.93 -9.30
CA GLY A 133 17.90 -5.10 -9.52
C GLY A 133 17.26 -3.78 -9.90
N VAL A 134 16.21 -3.89 -10.70
CA VAL A 134 15.29 -2.80 -11.03
C VAL A 134 13.90 -3.30 -10.76
N LYS A 135 13.09 -2.53 -10.02
CA LYS A 135 11.72 -2.89 -9.68
C LYS A 135 10.82 -1.67 -9.77
N ALA A 136 9.72 -1.81 -10.49
CA ALA A 136 8.64 -0.83 -10.50
C ALA A 136 7.51 -1.33 -9.61
N LEU A 137 7.19 -0.58 -8.56
CA LEU A 137 6.03 -0.79 -7.70
C LEU A 137 4.91 0.11 -8.21
N MET A 138 3.76 -0.49 -8.49
CA MET A 138 2.60 0.20 -9.05
C MET A 138 1.47 0.20 -8.03
N GLN A 139 0.81 1.33 -7.90
CA GLN A 139 -0.33 1.51 -7.01
C GLN A 139 -1.44 2.22 -7.75
N GLY A 140 -2.63 1.63 -7.73
CA GLY A 140 -3.84 2.21 -8.30
C GLY A 140 -4.27 3.49 -7.58
N VAL A 141 -5.29 4.13 -8.12
CA VAL A 141 -5.91 5.28 -7.49
C VAL A 141 -6.37 4.93 -6.09
N ARG A 142 -6.08 5.79 -5.14
CA ARG A 142 -6.50 5.67 -3.75
C ARG A 142 -7.45 6.80 -3.40
N ARG A 143 -8.48 6.48 -2.65
CA ARG A 143 -9.48 7.46 -2.20
C ARG A 143 -9.64 7.38 -0.70
N TRP A 144 -9.69 8.53 -0.05
CA TRP A 144 -10.02 8.65 1.36
C TRP A 144 -11.25 9.51 1.52
N THR A 145 -12.22 9.00 2.24
CA THR A 145 -13.39 9.78 2.61
C THR A 145 -13.01 10.74 3.73
N VAL A 146 -13.44 11.97 3.58
CA VAL A 146 -13.33 12.99 4.62
C VAL A 146 -14.67 13.05 5.33
N ILE A 147 -14.67 12.93 6.66
CA ILE A 147 -15.88 13.09 7.47
C ILE A 147 -16.05 14.56 7.80
N ASP A 148 -17.24 15.09 7.55
CA ASP A 148 -17.64 16.42 7.99
C ASP A 148 -18.23 16.33 9.39
N LEU A 149 -17.41 16.62 10.40
CA LEU A 149 -17.84 16.58 11.79
C LEU A 149 -18.83 17.70 12.14
N SER A 150 -18.89 18.78 11.35
CA SER A 150 -19.88 19.84 11.59
C SER A 150 -21.29 19.42 11.26
N ALA A 151 -21.42 18.54 10.26
CA ALA A 151 -22.68 17.98 9.83
C ALA A 151 -23.00 16.64 10.53
N THR A 152 -22.01 15.98 11.15
CA THR A 152 -22.16 14.69 11.81
C THR A 152 -22.70 14.89 13.22
N THR A 153 -23.97 14.56 13.44
CA THR A 153 -24.62 14.63 14.76
C THR A 153 -24.58 13.30 15.48
N ASP A 154 -24.49 12.20 14.75
CA ASP A 154 -24.37 10.84 15.27
C ASP A 154 -23.11 10.17 14.69
N ALA A 155 -22.33 9.59 15.58
CA ALA A 155 -21.08 8.93 15.21
C ALA A 155 -21.28 7.63 14.44
N SER A 156 -22.44 7.00 14.55
CA SER A 156 -22.81 5.80 13.78
C SER A 156 -23.24 6.14 12.34
N GLU A 157 -23.57 7.40 12.08
CA GLU A 157 -24.02 7.91 10.78
C GLU A 157 -23.16 9.13 10.36
N PRO A 158 -21.89 8.94 10.03
CA PRO A 158 -21.02 10.03 9.67
C PRO A 158 -21.42 10.67 8.33
N VAL A 159 -21.53 11.99 8.30
CA VAL A 159 -21.73 12.74 7.06
C VAL A 159 -20.40 12.85 6.31
N CYS A 160 -20.38 12.38 5.08
CA CYS A 160 -19.19 12.44 4.24
C CYS A 160 -19.04 13.80 3.59
N GLY A 161 -17.84 14.36 3.74
CA GLY A 161 -17.38 15.54 3.02
C GLY A 161 -16.67 15.19 1.70
N PRO A 162 -15.94 16.14 1.09
CA PRO A 162 -15.18 15.90 -0.13
C PRO A 162 -14.06 14.89 0.11
N SER A 163 -13.91 13.92 -0.77
CA SER A 163 -12.86 12.91 -0.69
C SER A 163 -11.51 13.43 -1.19
N PHE A 164 -10.44 12.93 -0.60
CA PHE A 164 -9.10 13.08 -1.15
C PHE A 164 -8.79 11.92 -2.09
N GLU A 165 -8.29 12.22 -3.27
CA GLU A 165 -7.88 11.22 -4.26
C GLU A 165 -6.38 11.35 -4.57
N ALA A 166 -5.64 10.26 -4.34
CA ALA A 166 -4.28 10.12 -4.84
C ALA A 166 -4.31 9.40 -6.19
N PRO A 167 -3.67 9.97 -7.22
CA PRO A 167 -3.64 9.38 -8.54
C PRO A 167 -2.84 8.08 -8.58
N PHE A 168 -2.94 7.34 -9.68
CA PHE A 168 -2.07 6.20 -9.95
C PHE A 168 -0.59 6.58 -9.79
N GLY A 169 0.13 5.76 -9.04
CA GLY A 169 1.53 5.96 -8.70
C GLY A 169 2.44 4.83 -9.14
N VAL A 170 3.68 5.19 -9.45
CA VAL A 170 4.77 4.24 -9.73
C VAL A 170 6.00 4.66 -8.94
N ASP A 171 6.54 3.74 -8.14
CA ASP A 171 7.83 3.87 -7.47
C ASP A 171 8.84 2.99 -8.19
N LEU A 172 9.75 3.63 -8.94
CA LEU A 172 10.87 2.93 -9.57
C LEU A 172 12.03 2.86 -8.58
N ARG A 173 12.43 1.62 -8.29
CA ARG A 173 13.54 1.29 -7.39
C ARG A 173 14.67 0.64 -8.15
N VAL A 174 15.89 0.95 -7.76
CA VAL A 174 17.11 0.26 -8.21
C VAL A 174 17.93 -0.13 -7.00
N ASN A 175 18.60 -1.25 -7.10
CA ASN A 175 19.61 -1.67 -6.12
C ASN A 175 20.84 -2.21 -6.83
N PHE A 176 21.98 -1.99 -6.23
CA PHE A 176 23.27 -2.46 -6.70
C PHE A 176 24.11 -2.88 -5.51
N ASP A 177 24.67 -4.09 -5.55
CA ASP A 177 25.61 -4.58 -4.57
C ASP A 177 26.89 -5.05 -5.28
N TRP A 178 28.06 -4.66 -4.75
CA TRP A 178 29.34 -5.10 -5.21
C TRP A 178 30.15 -5.71 -4.06
N LYS A 179 30.35 -7.01 -4.12
CA LYS A 179 31.21 -7.76 -3.18
C LYS A 179 32.66 -7.52 -3.53
N VAL A 180 33.29 -6.54 -2.88
CA VAL A 180 34.71 -6.19 -3.07
C VAL A 180 35.58 -7.29 -2.53
N SER A 181 35.18 -7.91 -1.41
CA SER A 181 35.88 -9.06 -0.80
C SER A 181 34.83 -9.99 -0.16
N GLY A 182 35.25 -11.08 0.43
CA GLY A 182 34.40 -11.99 1.19
C GLY A 182 33.75 -11.34 2.43
N ARG A 183 34.28 -10.20 2.87
CA ARG A 183 33.83 -9.50 4.08
C ARG A 183 33.23 -8.10 3.79
N VAL A 184 33.46 -7.56 2.62
CA VAL A 184 33.08 -6.17 2.30
C VAL A 184 32.22 -6.12 1.05
N THR A 185 31.06 -5.51 1.17
CA THR A 185 30.14 -5.22 0.06
C THR A 185 29.84 -3.73 0.04
N LEU A 186 30.03 -3.09 -1.10
CA LEU A 186 29.50 -1.75 -1.37
C LEU A 186 28.09 -1.88 -1.91
N PHE A 187 27.20 -0.99 -1.50
CA PHE A 187 25.84 -0.98 -2.02
C PHE A 187 25.37 0.42 -2.40
N ALA A 188 24.44 0.46 -3.33
CA ALA A 188 23.70 1.66 -3.70
C ALA A 188 22.23 1.30 -3.91
N GLU A 189 21.34 2.13 -3.39
CA GLU A 189 19.90 1.99 -3.56
C GLU A 189 19.31 3.33 -4.02
N GLY A 190 18.37 3.28 -4.96
CA GLY A 190 17.56 4.40 -5.37
C GLY A 190 16.08 4.04 -5.23
N ARG A 191 15.28 4.97 -4.73
CA ARG A 191 13.83 4.83 -4.57
C ARG A 191 13.12 6.04 -5.15
N ASN A 192 11.90 5.80 -5.62
CA ASN A 192 11.06 6.82 -6.26
C ASN A 192 11.80 7.61 -7.35
N LEU A 193 12.58 6.90 -8.19
CA LEU A 193 13.45 7.53 -9.20
C LEU A 193 12.68 8.30 -10.28
N VAL A 194 11.39 8.03 -10.45
CA VAL A 194 10.49 8.81 -11.31
C VAL A 194 10.01 10.09 -10.63
N ASN A 195 10.39 10.31 -9.38
CA ASN A 195 10.07 11.49 -8.57
C ASN A 195 8.57 11.83 -8.55
N ARG A 196 7.73 10.81 -8.44
CA ARG A 196 6.27 10.98 -8.34
C ARG A 196 5.86 11.23 -6.90
N ARG A 197 4.81 12.02 -6.72
CA ARG A 197 4.16 12.17 -5.42
C ARG A 197 3.33 10.92 -5.16
N LEU A 198 3.82 10.07 -4.27
CA LEU A 198 3.11 8.90 -3.76
C LEU A 198 2.50 9.28 -2.42
N TYR A 199 1.33 8.74 -2.12
CA TYR A 199 0.62 9.06 -0.88
C TYR A 199 0.28 7.77 -0.14
N GLU A 200 0.83 7.63 1.05
CA GLU A 200 0.41 6.59 1.99
C GLU A 200 -0.80 7.07 2.81
N TYR A 201 -0.79 8.36 3.13
CA TYR A 201 -1.88 9.06 3.83
C TYR A 201 -2.32 10.29 3.04
N PRO A 202 -3.58 10.73 3.21
CA PRO A 202 -4.08 11.96 2.57
C PRO A 202 -3.19 13.15 2.91
N TRP A 203 -2.88 13.98 1.91
CA TRP A 203 -2.05 15.19 2.00
C TRP A 203 -0.59 15.01 2.44
N TYR A 204 -0.18 13.80 2.82
CA TYR A 204 1.21 13.51 3.18
C TYR A 204 1.88 12.71 2.07
N PRO A 205 2.53 13.37 1.11
CA PRO A 205 3.29 12.67 0.08
C PRO A 205 4.54 12.03 0.70
N GLU A 206 4.87 10.85 0.22
CA GLU A 206 6.16 10.22 0.51
C GLU A 206 7.32 11.07 -0.03
N LEU A 207 8.52 10.78 0.44
CA LEU A 207 9.74 11.42 -0.06
C LEU A 207 9.86 11.21 -1.58
N GLY A 208 10.29 12.26 -2.27
CA GLY A 208 10.64 12.20 -3.68
C GLY A 208 11.82 11.26 -3.94
N ALA A 209 12.44 11.40 -5.12
CA ALA A 209 13.60 10.58 -5.48
C ALA A 209 14.68 10.68 -4.42
N ASN A 210 15.13 9.52 -3.92
CA ASN A 210 16.18 9.45 -2.91
C ASN A 210 17.16 8.35 -3.25
N PHE A 211 18.41 8.52 -2.75
CA PHE A 211 19.50 7.60 -2.97
C PHE A 211 20.23 7.31 -1.66
N THR A 212 20.61 6.07 -1.47
CA THR A 212 21.41 5.63 -0.35
C THR A 212 22.63 4.87 -0.89
N VAL A 213 23.81 5.18 -0.37
CA VAL A 213 25.03 4.44 -0.64
C VAL A 213 25.69 4.05 0.66
N GLY A 214 26.36 2.90 0.70
CA GLY A 214 26.97 2.46 1.93
C GLY A 214 27.87 1.23 1.77
N VAL A 215 28.38 0.80 2.90
CA VAL A 215 29.28 -0.35 3.03
C VAL A 215 28.70 -1.33 4.05
N LYS A 216 28.60 -2.59 3.69
CA LYS A 216 28.30 -3.70 4.61
C LYS A 216 29.61 -4.44 4.90
N ALA A 217 29.97 -4.57 6.17
CA ALA A 217 31.16 -5.32 6.61
C ALA A 217 30.74 -6.48 7.53
N ASN A 218 31.21 -7.69 7.25
CA ASN A 218 30.99 -8.88 8.07
C ASN A 218 32.32 -9.23 8.79
N PHE A 219 32.29 -9.27 10.10
CA PHE A 219 33.44 -9.56 10.95
C PHE A 219 33.45 -11.00 11.44
#